data_e0ff06960ac992071addd373d0063775
#
_entry.id   e0ff06960ac992071addd373d0063775
#
_cell.length_a   1.000
_cell.length_b   1.000
_cell.length_c   1.000
_cell.angle_alpha   90.00
_cell.angle_beta   90.00
_cell.angle_gamma   90.00
#
_symmetry.space_group_name_H-M   'P 1'
#
loop_
_entity.id
_entity.type
_entity.pdbx_description
1 polymer ?
#
loop_
_entity_poly.entity_id
_entity_poly.type
_entity_poly.pdbx_seq_one_letter_code
_entity_poly.pdbx_strand_id
1 'polypeptide(L)'
;MRTIGVVGPTGAGKSVVLRMLAALGAVTIEADDLSRELLRPRAPLTERLRAEFGDEYLRHDGSLKRSELAALIFSDEDARIRLNAIMYPAMVELLALRLAALRASEPPPALVAVEAANLLEMGADRCVDAIVLVDADPVMRRRRLQERDGLSAEAAQERIDAQSAAGLDHPEADFSIHNDGEEGPLRAQVEEFFRHLVAG
;
A
#
# COMPACT_ATOMS: atom_id res chain seq x y z
N MET A 1 -17.87 4.06 12.04
CA MET A 1 -16.84 3.99 11.00
C MET A 1 -15.86 2.88 11.34
N ARG A 2 -15.80 1.84 10.54
CA ARG A 2 -14.75 0.82 10.63
C ARG A 2 -13.59 1.16 9.69
N THR A 3 -12.37 0.73 10.04
CA THR A 3 -11.16 0.95 9.23
C THR A 3 -10.45 -0.38 9.02
N ILE A 4 -10.16 -0.74 7.78
CA ILE A 4 -9.42 -1.97 7.46
C ILE A 4 -8.11 -1.66 6.76
N GLY A 5 -7.08 -2.47 7.04
CA GLY A 5 -5.85 -2.51 6.27
C GLY A 5 -5.94 -3.57 5.18
N VAL A 6 -5.75 -3.18 3.92
CA VAL A 6 -5.72 -4.11 2.78
C VAL A 6 -4.26 -4.36 2.42
N VAL A 7 -3.81 -5.56 2.71
CA VAL A 7 -2.43 -6.02 2.51
C VAL A 7 -2.38 -7.17 1.50
N GLY A 8 -1.20 -7.58 1.13
CA GLY A 8 -1.01 -8.75 0.27
C GLY A 8 0.08 -8.56 -0.77
N PRO A 9 0.47 -9.65 -1.41
CA PRO A 9 1.62 -9.66 -2.30
C PRO A 9 1.42 -8.83 -3.57
N THR A 10 2.54 -8.49 -4.20
CA THR A 10 2.52 -7.81 -5.49
C THR A 10 1.83 -8.68 -6.54
N GLY A 11 0.99 -8.08 -7.40
CA GLY A 11 0.20 -8.81 -8.39
C GLY A 11 -1.07 -9.49 -7.85
N ALA A 12 -1.34 -9.49 -6.54
CA ALA A 12 -2.54 -10.10 -5.96
C ALA A 12 -3.85 -9.39 -6.37
N GLY A 13 -3.77 -8.10 -6.74
CA GLY A 13 -4.94 -7.34 -7.20
C GLY A 13 -5.63 -6.55 -6.11
N LYS A 14 -4.90 -6.09 -5.10
CA LYS A 14 -5.37 -5.19 -4.03
C LYS A 14 -6.17 -4.00 -4.57
N SER A 15 -5.68 -3.35 -5.62
CA SER A 15 -6.37 -2.23 -6.26
C SER A 15 -7.72 -2.59 -6.90
N VAL A 16 -7.91 -3.84 -7.32
CA VAL A 16 -9.21 -4.33 -7.80
C VAL A 16 -10.19 -4.44 -6.63
N VAL A 17 -9.75 -5.04 -5.53
CA VAL A 17 -10.54 -5.16 -4.30
C VAL A 17 -10.90 -3.77 -3.75
N LEU A 18 -9.94 -2.81 -3.73
CA LEU A 18 -10.22 -1.45 -3.32
C LEU A 18 -11.31 -0.79 -4.17
N ARG A 19 -11.23 -0.92 -5.50
CA ARG A 19 -12.28 -0.37 -6.39
C ARG A 19 -13.64 -1.00 -6.14
N MET A 20 -13.70 -2.31 -5.87
CA MET A 20 -14.97 -2.98 -5.52
C MET A 20 -15.51 -2.48 -4.17
N LEU A 21 -14.67 -2.33 -3.15
CA LEU A 21 -15.06 -1.74 -1.87
C LEU A 21 -15.53 -0.30 -2.02
N ALA A 22 -14.85 0.52 -2.83
CA ALA A 22 -15.27 1.88 -3.14
C ALA A 22 -16.64 1.92 -3.84
N ALA A 23 -16.90 1.01 -4.77
CA ALA A 23 -18.21 0.89 -5.43
C ALA A 23 -19.35 0.51 -4.46
N LEU A 24 -19.02 -0.14 -3.34
CA LEU A 24 -19.96 -0.44 -2.26
C LEU A 24 -20.09 0.70 -1.23
N GLY A 25 -19.36 1.80 -1.42
CA GLY A 25 -19.45 2.98 -0.55
C GLY A 25 -18.35 3.12 0.49
N ALA A 26 -17.29 2.29 0.45
CA ALA A 26 -16.12 2.50 1.27
C ALA A 26 -15.29 3.70 0.78
N VAL A 27 -14.70 4.45 1.71
CA VAL A 27 -13.63 5.40 1.40
C VAL A 27 -12.31 4.65 1.31
N THR A 28 -11.50 4.91 0.29
CA THR A 28 -10.20 4.26 0.11
C THR A 28 -9.06 5.23 0.35
N ILE A 29 -7.98 4.77 0.99
CA ILE A 29 -6.73 5.49 1.18
C ILE A 29 -5.60 4.57 0.70
N GLU A 30 -4.80 5.04 -0.25
CA GLU A 30 -3.64 4.31 -0.75
C GLU A 30 -2.35 4.91 -0.15
N ALA A 31 -1.46 4.07 0.37
CA ALA A 31 -0.18 4.51 0.96
C ALA A 31 0.70 5.24 -0.07
N ASP A 32 0.60 4.87 -1.35
CA ASP A 32 1.28 5.56 -2.44
C ASP A 32 0.85 7.02 -2.58
N ASP A 33 -0.43 7.33 -2.33
CA ASP A 33 -0.93 8.71 -2.37
C ASP A 33 -0.44 9.51 -1.16
N LEU A 34 -0.38 8.89 0.03
CA LEU A 34 0.21 9.50 1.21
C LEU A 34 1.69 9.84 0.96
N SER A 35 2.43 8.90 0.41
CA SER A 35 3.83 9.11 0.04
C SER A 35 4.00 10.23 -0.99
N ARG A 36 3.14 10.29 -2.03
CA ARG A 36 3.18 11.36 -3.03
C ARG A 36 2.90 12.73 -2.43
N GLU A 37 1.97 12.81 -1.50
CA GLU A 37 1.64 14.07 -0.81
C GLU A 37 2.79 14.56 0.06
N LEU A 38 3.38 13.68 0.85
CA LEU A 38 4.50 13.99 1.73
C LEU A 38 5.78 14.39 0.97
N LEU A 39 5.97 13.82 -0.24
CA LEU A 39 7.15 14.03 -1.08
C LEU A 39 6.92 15.08 -2.18
N ARG A 40 6.06 16.08 -1.94
CA ARG A 40 5.94 17.24 -2.84
C ARG A 40 7.26 18.01 -2.87
N PRO A 41 7.56 18.71 -3.98
CA PRO A 41 8.74 19.54 -4.07
C PRO A 41 8.85 20.49 -2.88
N ARG A 42 10.01 20.53 -2.25
CA ARG A 42 10.32 21.38 -1.08
C ARG A 42 9.43 21.13 0.16
N ALA A 43 8.73 20.01 0.22
CA ALA A 43 8.04 19.62 1.44
C ALA A 43 9.05 19.31 2.57
N PRO A 44 8.69 19.49 3.84
CA PRO A 44 9.60 19.22 4.96
C PRO A 44 10.22 17.81 4.93
N LEU A 45 9.45 16.80 4.49
CA LEU A 45 9.95 15.44 4.38
C LEU A 45 10.96 15.29 3.22
N THR A 46 10.73 15.96 2.09
CA THR A 46 11.66 15.99 0.96
C THR A 46 12.99 16.63 1.37
N GLU A 47 12.97 17.70 2.18
CA GLU A 47 14.19 18.33 2.70
C GLU A 47 14.92 17.42 3.71
N ARG A 48 14.20 16.63 4.51
CA ARG A 48 14.83 15.63 5.39
C ARG A 48 15.51 14.52 4.58
N LEU A 49 14.88 14.05 3.50
CA LEU A 49 15.48 13.06 2.59
C LEU A 49 16.71 13.64 1.87
N ARG A 50 16.66 14.92 1.49
CA ARG A 50 17.81 15.65 0.94
C ARG A 50 18.98 15.69 1.92
N ALA A 51 18.71 16.00 3.19
CA ALA A 51 19.75 16.06 4.22
C ALA A 51 20.37 14.68 4.51
N GLU A 52 19.59 13.60 4.37
CA GLU A 52 20.04 12.23 4.62
C GLU A 52 20.79 11.62 3.43
N PHE A 53 20.27 11.80 2.21
CA PHE A 53 20.75 11.10 1.02
C PHE A 53 21.58 11.97 0.07
N GLY A 54 21.51 13.29 0.19
CA GLY A 54 22.26 14.24 -0.63
C GLY A 54 21.42 14.93 -1.71
N ASP A 55 22.01 16.00 -2.29
CA ASP A 55 21.40 16.82 -3.33
C ASP A 55 21.27 16.08 -4.67
N GLU A 56 22.09 15.07 -4.90
CA GLU A 56 22.07 14.26 -6.12
C GLU A 56 20.74 13.54 -6.35
N TYR A 57 19.95 13.29 -5.30
CA TYR A 57 18.61 12.69 -5.40
C TYR A 57 17.48 13.70 -5.60
N LEU A 58 17.82 14.98 -5.83
CA LEU A 58 16.84 16.02 -6.13
C LEU A 58 17.01 16.58 -7.54
N ARG A 59 15.90 17.03 -8.13
CA ARG A 59 15.90 17.84 -9.34
C ARG A 59 16.02 19.31 -9.00
N HIS A 60 16.29 20.16 -10.02
CA HIS A 60 16.38 21.61 -9.85
C HIS A 60 15.09 22.27 -9.31
N ASP A 61 13.93 21.65 -9.56
CA ASP A 61 12.64 22.12 -9.04
C ASP A 61 12.39 21.73 -7.57
N GLY A 62 13.29 20.96 -6.97
CA GLY A 62 13.20 20.45 -5.60
C GLY A 62 12.39 19.17 -5.49
N SER A 63 12.00 18.54 -6.60
CA SER A 63 11.35 17.24 -6.60
C SER A 63 12.35 16.10 -6.45
N LEU A 64 11.92 15.01 -5.80
CA LEU A 64 12.75 13.83 -5.60
C LEU A 64 12.93 13.05 -6.91
N LYS A 65 14.14 12.62 -7.19
CA LYS A 65 14.47 11.66 -8.25
C LYS A 65 14.16 10.24 -7.77
N ARG A 66 12.86 9.90 -7.80
CA ARG A 66 12.34 8.66 -7.19
C ARG A 66 12.98 7.39 -7.72
N SER A 67 13.25 7.32 -9.03
CA SER A 67 13.89 6.15 -9.66
C SER A 67 15.32 5.93 -9.17
N GLU A 68 16.08 7.01 -8.99
CA GLU A 68 17.47 6.95 -8.55
C GLU A 68 17.56 6.58 -7.06
N LEU A 69 16.68 7.17 -6.22
CA LEU A 69 16.59 6.79 -4.82
C LEU A 69 16.08 5.34 -4.67
N ALA A 70 15.12 4.91 -5.50
CA ALA A 70 14.64 3.53 -5.51
C ALA A 70 15.75 2.54 -5.86
N ALA A 71 16.62 2.87 -6.84
CA ALA A 71 17.76 2.04 -7.18
C ALA A 71 18.76 1.91 -6.03
N LEU A 72 19.01 3.02 -5.29
CA LEU A 72 19.87 2.98 -4.10
C LEU A 72 19.30 2.05 -3.05
N ILE A 73 18.05 2.23 -2.62
CA ILE A 73 17.45 1.42 -1.54
C ILE A 73 17.22 -0.04 -1.92
N PHE A 74 17.19 -0.35 -3.23
CA PHE A 74 17.13 -1.71 -3.71
C PHE A 74 18.48 -2.44 -3.56
N SER A 75 19.60 -1.72 -3.69
CA SER A 75 20.97 -2.27 -3.62
C SER A 75 21.65 -2.12 -2.26
N ASP A 76 21.13 -1.25 -1.38
CA ASP A 76 21.69 -0.92 -0.07
C ASP A 76 20.61 -1.02 1.01
N GLU A 77 20.72 -2.06 1.84
CA GLU A 77 19.76 -2.31 2.93
C GLU A 77 19.83 -1.24 4.02
N ASP A 78 21.00 -0.71 4.34
CA ASP A 78 21.14 0.37 5.32
C ASP A 78 20.47 1.66 4.80
N ALA A 79 20.59 1.95 3.52
CA ALA A 79 19.87 3.08 2.90
C ALA A 79 18.35 2.87 2.96
N ARG A 80 17.86 1.64 2.74
CA ARG A 80 16.43 1.29 2.87
C ARG A 80 15.94 1.50 4.30
N ILE A 81 16.70 1.07 5.30
CA ILE A 81 16.36 1.25 6.71
C ILE A 81 16.28 2.75 7.05
N ARG A 82 17.25 3.56 6.62
CA ARG A 82 17.26 5.02 6.86
C ARG A 82 16.07 5.71 6.18
N LEU A 83 15.75 5.32 4.93
CA LEU A 83 14.57 5.84 4.23
C LEU A 83 13.29 5.53 5.00
N ASN A 84 13.10 4.28 5.41
CA ASN A 84 11.92 3.83 6.15
C ASN A 84 11.80 4.56 7.50
N ALA A 85 12.90 4.77 8.21
CA ALA A 85 12.92 5.53 9.46
C ALA A 85 12.47 7.00 9.30
N ILE A 86 12.63 7.57 8.11
CA ILE A 86 12.16 8.93 7.79
C ILE A 86 10.71 8.91 7.30
N MET A 87 10.37 7.97 6.42
CA MET A 87 9.08 7.93 5.73
C MET A 87 7.94 7.39 6.60
N TYR A 88 8.16 6.27 7.29
CA TYR A 88 7.09 5.56 7.98
C TYR A 88 6.39 6.38 9.06
N PRO A 89 7.10 7.07 9.99
CA PRO A 89 6.44 7.90 10.98
C PRO A 89 5.57 8.99 10.37
N ALA A 90 6.05 9.65 9.30
CA ALA A 90 5.31 10.71 8.63
C ALA A 90 4.07 10.17 7.88
N MET A 91 4.18 8.99 7.27
CA MET A 91 3.04 8.33 6.61
C MET A 91 1.97 7.92 7.61
N VAL A 92 2.36 7.34 8.74
CA VAL A 92 1.43 6.93 9.81
C VAL A 92 0.74 8.15 10.44
N GLU A 93 1.47 9.23 10.66
CA GLU A 93 0.89 10.48 11.19
C GLU A 93 -0.15 11.06 10.21
N LEU A 94 0.19 11.15 8.91
CA LEU A 94 -0.74 11.64 7.89
C LEU A 94 -1.97 10.74 7.76
N LEU A 95 -1.79 9.41 7.82
CA LEU A 95 -2.88 8.44 7.82
C LEU A 95 -3.81 8.67 9.02
N ALA A 96 -3.24 8.78 10.23
CA ALA A 96 -4.02 9.02 11.45
C ALA A 96 -4.83 10.32 11.38
N LEU A 97 -4.25 11.40 10.84
CA LEU A 97 -4.93 12.67 10.62
C LEU A 97 -6.10 12.53 9.63
N ARG A 98 -5.91 11.82 8.53
CA ARG A 98 -6.99 11.56 7.55
C ARG A 98 -8.11 10.72 8.13
N LEU A 99 -7.78 9.68 8.88
CA LEU A 99 -8.78 8.84 9.55
C LEU A 99 -9.56 9.63 10.60
N ALA A 100 -8.90 10.51 11.36
CA ALA A 100 -9.55 11.39 12.32
C ALA A 100 -10.53 12.35 11.64
N ALA A 101 -10.14 12.95 10.51
CA ALA A 101 -11.00 13.82 9.72
C ALA A 101 -12.23 13.09 9.17
N LEU A 102 -12.06 11.85 8.69
CA LEU A 102 -13.17 11.02 8.21
C LEU A 102 -14.11 10.60 9.36
N ARG A 103 -13.59 10.32 10.54
CA ARG A 103 -14.41 10.03 11.73
C ARG A 103 -15.25 11.24 12.17
N ALA A 104 -14.73 12.45 11.96
CA ALA A 104 -15.40 13.70 12.32
C ALA A 104 -16.35 14.23 11.22
N SER A 105 -16.41 13.59 10.05
CA SER A 105 -17.35 14.00 8.99
C SER A 105 -18.80 13.61 9.32
N GLU A 106 -19.77 14.33 8.74
CA GLU A 106 -21.21 14.11 8.96
C GLU A 106 -21.93 13.85 7.62
N PRO A 107 -22.41 12.62 7.36
CA PRO A 107 -22.17 11.41 8.16
C PRO A 107 -20.75 10.85 7.97
N PRO A 108 -20.20 10.16 8.98
CA PRO A 108 -18.93 9.46 8.79
C PRO A 108 -19.13 8.26 7.84
N PRO A 109 -18.13 7.88 7.05
CA PRO A 109 -18.21 6.70 6.21
C PRO A 109 -18.39 5.43 7.05
N ALA A 110 -19.16 4.47 6.56
CA ALA A 110 -19.33 3.18 7.26
C ALA A 110 -18.02 2.40 7.32
N LEU A 111 -17.24 2.42 6.22
CA LEU A 111 -15.98 1.69 6.05
C LEU A 111 -14.92 2.59 5.39
N VAL A 112 -13.69 2.50 5.91
CA VAL A 112 -12.48 3.04 5.29
C VAL A 112 -11.52 1.88 5.03
N ALA A 113 -11.04 1.74 3.79
CA ALA A 113 -10.05 0.74 3.40
C ALA A 113 -8.71 1.43 3.10
N VAL A 114 -7.68 1.07 3.86
CA VAL A 114 -6.30 1.58 3.73
C VAL A 114 -5.45 0.52 3.04
N GLU A 115 -4.95 0.81 1.85
CA GLU A 115 -4.05 -0.09 1.13
C GLU A 115 -2.60 0.30 1.38
N ALA A 116 -1.82 -0.66 1.88
CA ALA A 116 -0.37 -0.57 1.98
C ALA A 116 0.23 -1.98 1.97
N ALA A 117 1.14 -2.26 1.05
CA ALA A 117 1.84 -3.55 1.00
C ALA A 117 2.70 -3.79 2.25
N ASN A 118 3.22 -2.72 2.85
CA ASN A 118 4.09 -2.71 4.03
C ASN A 118 3.40 -2.14 5.29
N LEU A 119 2.09 -2.29 5.40
CA LEU A 119 1.27 -1.73 6.48
C LEU A 119 1.78 -2.12 7.87
N LEU A 120 2.15 -3.39 8.06
CA LEU A 120 2.69 -3.90 9.32
C LEU A 120 4.09 -3.37 9.60
N GLU A 121 4.96 -3.39 8.58
CA GLU A 121 6.35 -2.92 8.70
C GLU A 121 6.42 -1.45 9.12
N MET A 122 5.53 -0.62 8.60
CA MET A 122 5.48 0.80 8.99
C MET A 122 4.73 1.04 10.32
N GLY A 123 4.17 0.02 10.95
CA GLY A 123 3.43 0.12 12.21
C GLY A 123 2.08 0.82 12.07
N ALA A 124 1.45 0.75 10.90
CA ALA A 124 0.13 1.33 10.64
C ALA A 124 -1.04 0.37 10.96
N ASP A 125 -0.76 -0.87 11.34
CA ASP A 125 -1.71 -1.83 11.89
C ASP A 125 -2.50 -1.24 13.07
N ARG A 126 -1.86 -0.45 13.91
CA ARG A 126 -2.50 0.29 15.02
C ARG A 126 -3.54 1.34 14.59
N CYS A 127 -3.59 1.71 13.32
CA CYS A 127 -4.54 2.68 12.76
C CYS A 127 -5.79 2.01 12.20
N VAL A 128 -5.83 0.68 12.11
CA VAL A 128 -6.92 -0.10 11.52
C VAL A 128 -7.56 -1.04 12.53
N ASP A 129 -8.80 -1.39 12.31
CA ASP A 129 -9.56 -2.28 13.21
C ASP A 129 -9.40 -3.76 12.82
N ALA A 130 -9.01 -4.03 11.56
CA ALA A 130 -8.75 -5.37 11.05
C ALA A 130 -7.86 -5.33 9.80
N ILE A 131 -7.16 -6.43 9.55
CA ILE A 131 -6.29 -6.62 8.39
C ILE A 131 -6.92 -7.63 7.45
N VAL A 132 -6.95 -7.29 6.16
CA VAL A 132 -7.47 -8.12 5.07
C VAL A 132 -6.34 -8.45 4.11
N LEU A 133 -6.01 -9.72 4.00
CA LEU A 133 -5.07 -10.23 3.00
C LEU A 133 -5.80 -10.42 1.67
N VAL A 134 -5.34 -9.77 0.63
CA VAL A 134 -5.70 -10.09 -0.75
C VAL A 134 -4.61 -10.97 -1.31
N ASP A 135 -4.96 -12.21 -1.63
CA ASP A 135 -4.04 -13.20 -2.19
C ASP A 135 -4.45 -13.65 -3.59
N ALA A 136 -3.51 -14.22 -4.32
CA ALA A 136 -3.72 -14.81 -5.64
C ALA A 136 -2.64 -15.84 -5.94
N ASP A 137 -2.98 -16.81 -6.80
CA ASP A 137 -2.03 -17.80 -7.30
C ASP A 137 -0.75 -17.14 -7.83
N PRO A 138 0.46 -17.64 -7.51
CA PRO A 138 1.73 -17.06 -7.95
C PRO A 138 1.87 -16.93 -9.48
N VAL A 139 1.29 -17.86 -10.26
CA VAL A 139 1.29 -17.80 -11.72
C VAL A 139 0.44 -16.61 -12.20
N MET A 140 -0.71 -16.40 -11.57
CA MET A 140 -1.58 -15.25 -11.87
C MET A 140 -0.92 -13.93 -11.48
N ARG A 141 -0.25 -13.88 -10.33
CA ARG A 141 0.51 -12.70 -9.87
C ARG A 141 1.58 -12.31 -10.89
N ARG A 142 2.41 -13.28 -11.33
CA ARG A 142 3.45 -13.08 -12.35
C ARG A 142 2.87 -12.57 -13.66
N ARG A 143 1.82 -13.21 -14.17
CA ARG A 143 1.14 -12.79 -15.39
C ARG A 143 0.64 -11.34 -15.31
N ARG A 144 0.00 -10.96 -14.20
CA ARG A 144 -0.50 -9.59 -13.99
C ARG A 144 0.62 -8.56 -13.96
N LEU A 145 1.77 -8.90 -13.37
CA LEU A 145 2.96 -8.02 -13.38
C LEU A 145 3.51 -7.81 -14.78
N GLN A 146 3.55 -8.87 -15.60
CA GLN A 146 3.96 -8.76 -17.00
C GLN A 146 2.99 -7.86 -17.79
N GLU A 147 1.69 -8.09 -17.66
CA GLU A 147 0.66 -7.35 -18.41
C GLU A 147 0.58 -5.87 -17.98
N ARG A 148 0.65 -5.58 -16.69
CA ARG A 148 0.50 -4.23 -16.13
C ARG A 148 1.76 -3.38 -16.29
N ASP A 149 2.91 -3.95 -15.96
CA ASP A 149 4.18 -3.23 -15.81
C ASP A 149 5.10 -3.43 -17.04
N GLY A 150 4.69 -4.28 -18.01
CA GLY A 150 5.50 -4.61 -19.19
C GLY A 150 6.78 -5.38 -18.85
N LEU A 151 6.80 -6.10 -17.71
CA LEU A 151 7.98 -6.82 -17.25
C LEU A 151 8.18 -8.12 -18.04
N SER A 152 9.46 -8.55 -18.18
CA SER A 152 9.76 -9.92 -18.59
C SER A 152 9.31 -10.93 -17.52
N ALA A 153 9.23 -12.21 -17.86
CA ALA A 153 8.87 -13.26 -16.90
C ALA A 153 9.88 -13.34 -15.73
N GLU A 154 11.17 -13.17 -16.06
CA GLU A 154 12.27 -13.16 -15.10
C GLU A 154 12.16 -11.96 -14.15
N ALA A 155 11.99 -10.74 -14.68
CA ALA A 155 11.87 -9.53 -13.86
C ALA A 155 10.60 -9.54 -12.97
N ALA A 156 9.50 -10.12 -13.46
CA ALA A 156 8.30 -10.30 -12.66
C ALA A 156 8.52 -11.32 -11.53
N GLN A 157 9.26 -12.41 -11.78
CA GLN A 157 9.61 -13.39 -10.76
C GLN A 157 10.56 -12.80 -9.71
N GLU A 158 11.61 -12.10 -10.12
CA GLU A 158 12.54 -11.42 -9.22
C GLU A 158 11.83 -10.46 -8.27
N ARG A 159 10.82 -9.74 -8.77
CA ARG A 159 10.01 -8.83 -7.94
C ARG A 159 9.15 -9.57 -6.92
N ILE A 160 8.61 -10.73 -7.28
CA ILE A 160 7.88 -11.60 -6.36
C ILE A 160 8.82 -12.15 -5.29
N ASP A 161 9.97 -12.67 -5.70
CA ASP A 161 10.95 -13.27 -4.80
C ASP A 161 11.52 -12.25 -3.80
N ALA A 162 11.78 -11.02 -4.25
CA ALA A 162 12.24 -9.93 -3.39
C ALA A 162 11.20 -9.58 -2.31
N GLN A 163 9.90 -9.60 -2.63
CA GLN A 163 8.85 -9.36 -1.66
C GLN A 163 8.73 -10.52 -0.66
N SER A 164 8.82 -11.77 -1.13
CA SER A 164 8.81 -12.97 -0.30
C SER A 164 9.99 -12.98 0.67
N ALA A 165 11.19 -12.64 0.18
CA ALA A 165 12.39 -12.54 1.00
C ALA A 165 12.28 -11.47 2.10
N ALA A 166 11.50 -10.41 1.86
CA ALA A 166 11.20 -9.38 2.84
C ALA A 166 10.08 -9.78 3.84
N GLY A 167 9.49 -10.98 3.72
CA GLY A 167 8.41 -11.46 4.59
C GLY A 167 7.06 -10.74 4.39
N LEU A 168 6.86 -10.08 3.25
CA LEU A 168 5.68 -9.27 2.97
C LEU A 168 4.58 -10.02 2.20
N ASP A 169 4.76 -11.31 1.92
CA ASP A 169 3.82 -12.08 1.09
C ASP A 169 2.56 -12.48 1.84
N HIS A 170 2.71 -12.94 3.08
CA HIS A 170 1.63 -13.52 3.89
C HIS A 170 1.64 -12.92 5.31
N PRO A 171 1.32 -11.63 5.45
CA PRO A 171 1.19 -11.05 6.78
C PRO A 171 0.02 -11.72 7.55
N GLU A 172 0.12 -11.71 8.88
CA GLU A 172 -1.02 -12.09 9.72
C GLU A 172 -2.22 -11.21 9.38
N ALA A 173 -3.35 -11.83 9.09
CA ALA A 173 -4.57 -11.16 8.69
C ALA A 173 -5.81 -11.77 9.35
N ASP A 174 -6.78 -10.92 9.66
CA ASP A 174 -8.06 -11.34 10.24
C ASP A 174 -8.98 -11.97 9.20
N PHE A 175 -8.82 -11.56 7.93
CA PHE A 175 -9.62 -12.04 6.79
C PHE A 175 -8.74 -12.23 5.55
N SER A 176 -9.21 -13.14 4.65
CA SER A 176 -8.54 -13.37 3.37
C SER A 176 -9.54 -13.27 2.22
N ILE A 177 -9.14 -12.63 1.14
CA ILE A 177 -9.87 -12.56 -0.13
C ILE A 177 -8.98 -13.16 -1.22
N HIS A 178 -9.45 -14.21 -1.88
CA HIS A 178 -8.72 -14.88 -2.94
C HIS A 178 -9.13 -14.33 -4.32
N ASN A 179 -8.15 -13.83 -5.06
CA ASN A 179 -8.34 -13.23 -6.38
C ASN A 179 -7.75 -14.12 -7.49
N ASP A 180 -8.40 -15.22 -7.79
CA ASP A 180 -7.95 -16.22 -8.77
C ASP A 180 -8.32 -15.88 -10.23
N GLY A 181 -8.71 -14.62 -10.49
CA GLY A 181 -8.84 -14.06 -11.82
C GLY A 181 -10.26 -13.95 -12.36
N GLU A 182 -11.23 -14.65 -11.80
CA GLU A 182 -12.64 -14.50 -12.17
C GLU A 182 -13.30 -13.37 -11.38
N GLU A 183 -13.87 -12.39 -12.10
CA GLU A 183 -14.48 -11.20 -11.47
C GLU A 183 -15.72 -11.54 -10.64
N GLY A 184 -16.55 -12.47 -11.07
CA GLY A 184 -17.79 -12.84 -10.38
C GLY A 184 -17.55 -13.39 -8.97
N PRO A 185 -16.75 -14.44 -8.80
CA PRO A 185 -16.39 -14.97 -7.48
C PRO A 185 -15.68 -13.94 -6.58
N LEU A 186 -14.77 -13.15 -7.13
CA LEU A 186 -14.11 -12.09 -6.38
C LEU A 186 -15.11 -11.05 -5.86
N ARG A 187 -16.02 -10.60 -6.72
CA ARG A 187 -17.08 -9.65 -6.36
C ARG A 187 -17.96 -10.20 -5.24
N ALA A 188 -18.38 -11.45 -5.33
CA ALA A 188 -19.18 -12.08 -4.29
C ALA A 188 -18.46 -12.11 -2.93
N GLN A 189 -17.17 -12.47 -2.90
CA GLN A 189 -16.35 -12.44 -1.69
C GLN A 189 -16.26 -11.02 -1.10
N VAL A 190 -16.01 -10.00 -1.93
CA VAL A 190 -15.89 -8.60 -1.48
C VAL A 190 -17.22 -8.07 -0.95
N GLU A 191 -18.34 -8.39 -1.60
CA GLU A 191 -19.67 -7.98 -1.15
C GLU A 191 -20.08 -8.65 0.17
N GLU A 192 -19.78 -9.94 0.34
CA GLU A 192 -20.02 -10.66 1.59
C GLU A 192 -19.17 -10.09 2.72
N PHE A 193 -17.88 -9.87 2.47
CA PHE A 193 -16.96 -9.25 3.40
C PHE A 193 -17.42 -7.85 3.82
N PHE A 194 -17.79 -6.99 2.86
CA PHE A 194 -18.29 -5.64 3.12
C PHE A 194 -19.53 -5.67 4.02
N ARG A 195 -20.51 -6.54 3.69
CA ARG A 195 -21.72 -6.70 4.50
C ARG A 195 -21.42 -7.13 5.94
N HIS A 196 -20.49 -8.06 6.11
CA HIS A 196 -20.07 -8.53 7.44
C HIS A 196 -19.49 -7.39 8.29
N LEU A 197 -18.66 -6.54 7.70
CA LEU A 197 -18.03 -5.42 8.41
C LEU A 197 -18.98 -4.27 8.75
N VAL A 198 -19.95 -3.99 7.90
CA VAL A 198 -20.86 -2.83 8.07
C VAL A 198 -22.10 -3.20 8.90
N ALA A 199 -22.48 -4.48 8.98
CA ALA A 199 -23.61 -4.95 9.75
C ALA A 199 -23.33 -5.18 11.26
N GLY A 200 -22.08 -5.26 11.67
CA GLY A 200 -21.62 -5.40 13.07
C GLY A 200 -21.07 -4.11 13.62
#